data_b0076ebec2afa4ad5c8c2015ea672c27
#
_entry.id   b0076ebec2afa4ad5c8c2015ea672c27
#
_cell.length_a   1.000
_cell.length_b   1.000
_cell.length_c   1.000
_cell.angle_alpha   90.00
_cell.angle_beta   90.00
_cell.angle_gamma   90.00
#
_symmetry.space_group_name_H-M   'P 1'
#
loop_
_entity.id
_entity.type
_entity.pdbx_description
1 polymer ?
#
loop_
_entity_poly.entity_id
_entity_poly.type
_entity_poly.pdbx_seq_one_letter_code
_entity_poly.pdbx_strand_id
1 'polypeptide(L)'
;MKHIVGAVNLSNLYLKEIPEILNGVHVKGDFDVSLNILRSLNNSPVKVVGMFKCMYNKNLKSLVGGPKEVKSLIANNCSLRDLSGIPNFSTPLINTGNIDLSSNQLTSLVGLPTKVFGKLSIYNNPGLKTLNGCSEHIKGDFEALWLSITNCIGGPKYVGGDLYLHDTEINSLEGFPKEVTGNVYLGNTPLGSILFPQNDGGTSKAHALYDEIRKICKIQGDIYKTKEDVEEIPDIEMDEPEYEPNDQGGYRRV
;
A
#
# COMPACT_ATOMS: atom_id res chain seq x y z
N MET A 1 -29.64 -0.50 15.34
CA MET A 1 -28.50 -0.77 14.43
C MET A 1 -28.06 -2.19 14.68
N LYS A 2 -27.91 -3.02 13.64
CA LYS A 2 -27.49 -4.43 13.78
C LYS A 2 -25.99 -4.52 13.99
N HIS A 3 -25.54 -5.38 14.91
CA HIS A 3 -24.14 -5.62 15.19
C HIS A 3 -23.82 -7.11 15.04
N ILE A 4 -22.65 -7.40 14.48
CA ILE A 4 -22.03 -8.71 14.51
C ILE A 4 -20.79 -8.59 15.41
N VAL A 5 -20.72 -9.45 16.43
CA VAL A 5 -19.55 -9.56 17.32
C VAL A 5 -18.62 -10.61 16.77
N GLY A 6 -17.39 -10.24 16.47
CA GLY A 6 -16.40 -11.10 15.84
C GLY A 6 -16.18 -10.77 14.37
N ALA A 7 -15.32 -11.55 13.72
CA ALA A 7 -15.01 -11.41 12.30
C ALA A 7 -16.09 -12.05 11.42
N VAL A 8 -16.28 -11.47 10.22
CA VAL A 8 -17.10 -12.03 9.15
C VAL A 8 -16.17 -12.40 8.00
N ASN A 9 -16.03 -13.68 7.73
CA ASN A 9 -15.21 -14.19 6.64
C ASN A 9 -16.10 -14.78 5.55
N LEU A 10 -16.09 -14.14 4.38
CA LEU A 10 -16.75 -14.55 3.14
C LEU A 10 -15.73 -14.70 2.00
N SER A 11 -14.47 -14.93 2.32
CA SER A 11 -13.42 -15.09 1.31
C SER A 11 -13.55 -16.40 0.55
N ASN A 12 -13.13 -16.41 -0.71
CA ASN A 12 -13.06 -17.60 -1.58
C ASN A 12 -14.39 -18.37 -1.71
N LEU A 13 -15.51 -17.65 -1.83
CA LEU A 13 -16.85 -18.22 -1.98
C LEU A 13 -17.46 -17.98 -3.36
N TYR A 14 -16.66 -17.50 -4.34
CA TYR A 14 -17.13 -17.15 -5.70
C TYR A 14 -18.28 -16.14 -5.72
N LEU A 15 -18.36 -15.28 -4.72
CA LEU A 15 -19.43 -14.29 -4.60
C LEU A 15 -19.35 -13.27 -5.75
N LYS A 16 -20.49 -13.04 -6.40
CA LYS A 16 -20.70 -11.95 -7.35
C LYS A 16 -21.14 -10.66 -6.66
N GLU A 17 -21.75 -10.78 -5.49
CA GLU A 17 -22.26 -9.68 -4.66
C GLU A 17 -22.19 -10.07 -3.18
N ILE A 18 -22.11 -9.06 -2.32
CA ILE A 18 -22.14 -9.25 -0.87
C ILE A 18 -23.58 -9.50 -0.43
N PRO A 19 -23.85 -10.49 0.45
CA PRO A 19 -25.19 -10.79 0.93
C PRO A 19 -25.90 -9.58 1.55
N GLU A 20 -27.13 -9.30 1.13
CA GLU A 20 -27.93 -8.14 1.55
C GLU A 20 -28.13 -8.03 3.06
N ILE A 21 -28.10 -9.16 3.75
CA ILE A 21 -28.24 -9.20 5.23
C ILE A 21 -27.16 -8.40 5.97
N LEU A 22 -26.03 -8.11 5.31
CA LEU A 22 -24.90 -7.34 5.86
C LEU A 22 -25.07 -5.83 5.67
N ASN A 23 -26.04 -5.42 4.85
CA ASN A 23 -26.30 -4.00 4.62
C ASN A 23 -26.74 -3.32 5.94
N GLY A 24 -26.08 -2.20 6.25
CA GLY A 24 -26.38 -1.44 7.47
C GLY A 24 -25.86 -2.05 8.78
N VAL A 25 -25.07 -3.13 8.70
CA VAL A 25 -24.49 -3.83 9.86
C VAL A 25 -23.19 -3.15 10.31
N HIS A 26 -22.88 -3.23 11.60
CA HIS A 26 -21.56 -2.94 12.17
C HIS A 26 -20.87 -4.25 12.55
N VAL A 27 -19.70 -4.50 12.00
CA VAL A 27 -18.85 -5.65 12.34
C VAL A 27 -17.81 -5.23 13.38
N LYS A 28 -17.82 -5.86 14.56
CA LYS A 28 -16.87 -5.60 15.66
C LYS A 28 -15.56 -6.40 15.55
N GLY A 29 -15.24 -6.91 14.38
CA GLY A 29 -14.03 -7.63 14.02
C GLY A 29 -13.61 -7.27 12.60
N ASP A 30 -12.91 -8.19 11.96
CA ASP A 30 -12.53 -8.08 10.55
C ASP A 30 -13.70 -8.42 9.63
N PHE A 31 -13.70 -7.84 8.44
CA PHE A 31 -14.62 -8.21 7.35
C PHE A 31 -13.79 -8.58 6.13
N ASP A 32 -13.88 -9.84 5.71
CA ASP A 32 -13.10 -10.39 4.62
C ASP A 32 -14.02 -10.89 3.50
N VAL A 33 -13.91 -10.27 2.32
CA VAL A 33 -14.58 -10.67 1.06
C VAL A 33 -13.56 -10.91 -0.05
N SER A 34 -12.32 -11.21 0.30
CA SER A 34 -11.23 -11.46 -0.62
C SER A 34 -11.47 -12.68 -1.50
N LEU A 35 -10.71 -12.81 -2.62
CA LEU A 35 -10.72 -14.00 -3.48
C LEU A 35 -12.13 -14.36 -4.00
N ASN A 36 -12.90 -13.34 -4.36
CA ASN A 36 -14.22 -13.49 -4.96
C ASN A 36 -14.25 -12.88 -6.38
N ILE A 37 -15.41 -12.82 -6.99
CA ILE A 37 -15.63 -12.22 -8.32
C ILE A 37 -16.52 -10.98 -8.23
N LEU A 38 -16.40 -10.23 -7.13
CA LEU A 38 -17.16 -9.03 -6.86
C LEU A 38 -16.90 -7.95 -7.90
N ARG A 39 -17.98 -7.27 -8.32
CA ARG A 39 -17.93 -6.09 -9.20
C ARG A 39 -18.21 -4.80 -8.46
N SER A 40 -18.82 -4.89 -7.27
CA SER A 40 -19.13 -3.78 -6.39
C SER A 40 -19.06 -4.25 -4.93
N LEU A 41 -18.99 -3.29 -4.02
CA LEU A 41 -19.03 -3.52 -2.57
C LEU A 41 -20.41 -3.17 -1.96
N ASN A 42 -21.45 -3.05 -2.78
CA ASN A 42 -22.81 -2.85 -2.30
C ASN A 42 -23.17 -3.92 -1.27
N ASN A 43 -24.03 -3.57 -0.31
CA ASN A 43 -24.40 -4.41 0.83
C ASN A 43 -23.29 -4.64 1.85
N SER A 44 -22.12 -4.00 1.73
CA SER A 44 -21.10 -4.06 2.78
C SER A 44 -21.63 -3.56 4.12
N PRO A 45 -21.08 -4.04 5.24
CA PRO A 45 -21.25 -3.41 6.55
C PRO A 45 -20.89 -1.92 6.49
N VAL A 46 -21.62 -1.09 7.25
CA VAL A 46 -21.34 0.37 7.29
C VAL A 46 -20.03 0.66 8.02
N LYS A 47 -19.72 -0.15 9.06
CA LYS A 47 -18.53 0.00 9.89
C LYS A 47 -17.87 -1.34 10.16
N VAL A 48 -16.55 -1.37 10.02
CA VAL A 48 -15.70 -2.51 10.36
C VAL A 48 -14.66 -2.02 11.38
N VAL A 49 -14.71 -2.53 12.60
CA VAL A 49 -13.78 -2.10 13.67
C VAL A 49 -12.37 -2.64 13.42
N GLY A 50 -12.25 -3.76 12.73
CA GLY A 50 -11.01 -4.39 12.33
C GLY A 50 -10.58 -4.05 10.90
N MET A 51 -9.95 -5.01 10.25
CA MET A 51 -9.53 -4.92 8.86
C MET A 51 -10.70 -5.18 7.91
N PHE A 52 -10.80 -4.36 6.87
CA PHE A 52 -11.61 -4.67 5.70
C PHE A 52 -10.70 -5.20 4.60
N LYS A 53 -10.94 -6.44 4.18
CA LYS A 53 -10.19 -7.12 3.13
C LYS A 53 -11.10 -7.39 1.94
N CYS A 54 -10.70 -6.91 0.77
CA CYS A 54 -11.38 -7.19 -0.51
C CYS A 54 -10.39 -7.53 -1.63
N MET A 55 -9.19 -7.95 -1.28
CA MET A 55 -8.11 -8.28 -2.22
C MET A 55 -8.51 -9.41 -3.18
N TYR A 56 -7.82 -9.49 -4.32
CA TYR A 56 -8.05 -10.51 -5.38
C TYR A 56 -9.49 -10.54 -5.93
N ASN A 57 -10.18 -9.41 -5.96
CA ASN A 57 -11.44 -9.23 -6.69
C ASN A 57 -11.16 -8.53 -8.02
N LYS A 58 -10.69 -9.26 -9.03
CA LYS A 58 -10.19 -8.71 -10.31
C LYS A 58 -11.22 -7.90 -11.12
N ASN A 59 -12.51 -8.00 -10.78
CA ASN A 59 -13.58 -7.23 -11.43
C ASN A 59 -13.96 -5.97 -10.63
N LEU A 60 -13.39 -5.76 -9.44
CA LEU A 60 -13.68 -4.63 -8.57
C LEU A 60 -12.89 -3.41 -9.03
N LYS A 61 -13.59 -2.40 -9.56
CA LYS A 61 -12.98 -1.19 -10.15
C LYS A 61 -13.04 0.03 -9.25
N SER A 62 -13.78 -0.04 -8.14
CA SER A 62 -14.02 1.06 -7.22
C SER A 62 -14.36 0.52 -5.83
N LEU A 63 -14.10 1.30 -4.79
CA LEU A 63 -14.48 0.99 -3.40
C LEU A 63 -15.88 1.52 -3.03
N VAL A 64 -16.60 2.10 -3.97
CA VAL A 64 -17.96 2.59 -3.76
C VAL A 64 -18.88 1.45 -3.30
N GLY A 65 -19.71 1.74 -2.29
CA GLY A 65 -20.57 0.74 -1.63
C GLY A 65 -19.90 -0.02 -0.50
N GLY A 66 -18.58 0.16 -0.31
CA GLY A 66 -17.84 -0.43 0.80
C GLY A 66 -18.12 0.21 2.16
N PRO A 67 -17.50 -0.32 3.22
CA PRO A 67 -17.62 0.24 4.56
C PRO A 67 -17.19 1.71 4.60
N LYS A 68 -17.91 2.53 5.39
CA LYS A 68 -17.58 3.95 5.56
C LYS A 68 -16.44 4.18 6.55
N GLU A 69 -16.28 3.27 7.52
CA GLU A 69 -15.24 3.35 8.55
C GLU A 69 -14.58 1.99 8.73
N VAL A 70 -13.24 1.97 8.73
CA VAL A 70 -12.43 0.77 8.95
C VAL A 70 -11.17 1.11 9.75
N LYS A 71 -10.55 0.10 10.38
CA LYS A 71 -9.22 0.23 10.99
C LYS A 71 -8.12 0.15 9.94
N SER A 72 -8.19 -0.83 9.04
CA SER A 72 -7.25 -1.07 7.96
C SER A 72 -7.98 -1.46 6.69
N LEU A 73 -7.41 -1.17 5.53
CA LEU A 73 -7.93 -1.56 4.23
C LEU A 73 -6.88 -2.38 3.49
N ILE A 74 -7.26 -3.59 3.07
CA ILE A 74 -6.47 -4.46 2.19
C ILE A 74 -7.27 -4.68 0.90
N ALA A 75 -6.89 -3.97 -0.16
CA ALA A 75 -7.59 -3.94 -1.44
C ALA A 75 -6.61 -4.14 -2.62
N ASN A 76 -5.54 -4.88 -2.39
CA ASN A 76 -4.57 -5.21 -3.41
C ASN A 76 -5.10 -6.24 -4.42
N ASN A 77 -4.43 -6.33 -5.57
CA ASN A 77 -4.80 -7.29 -6.63
C ASN A 77 -6.27 -7.20 -7.08
N CYS A 78 -6.81 -5.99 -7.13
CA CYS A 78 -8.10 -5.69 -7.73
C CYS A 78 -7.90 -5.01 -9.10
N SER A 79 -8.87 -4.25 -9.57
CA SER A 79 -8.76 -3.42 -10.77
C SER A 79 -9.16 -1.97 -10.47
N LEU A 80 -8.83 -1.49 -9.25
CA LEU A 80 -9.18 -0.15 -8.81
C LEU A 80 -8.51 0.90 -9.70
N ARG A 81 -9.28 1.88 -10.18
CA ARG A 81 -8.80 2.97 -11.05
C ARG A 81 -8.64 4.29 -10.32
N ASP A 82 -9.41 4.47 -9.25
CA ASP A 82 -9.40 5.63 -8.38
C ASP A 82 -9.77 5.20 -6.95
N LEU A 83 -9.78 6.15 -6.02
CA LEU A 83 -10.09 5.92 -4.62
C LEU A 83 -11.52 6.32 -4.24
N SER A 84 -12.44 6.38 -5.21
CA SER A 84 -13.86 6.63 -4.95
C SER A 84 -14.41 5.57 -4.00
N GLY A 85 -15.00 6.01 -2.88
CA GLY A 85 -15.53 5.12 -1.85
C GLY A 85 -14.50 4.63 -0.83
N ILE A 86 -13.28 5.18 -0.86
CA ILE A 86 -12.29 4.85 0.17
C ILE A 86 -12.85 5.12 1.58
N PRO A 87 -12.69 4.20 2.54
CA PRO A 87 -13.21 4.37 3.89
C PRO A 87 -12.57 5.54 4.64
N ASN A 88 -13.25 6.02 5.67
CA ASN A 88 -12.66 6.90 6.66
C ASN A 88 -11.87 6.08 7.69
N PHE A 89 -10.62 6.45 7.94
CA PHE A 89 -9.72 5.84 8.93
C PHE A 89 -9.67 6.62 10.25
N SER A 90 -10.54 7.64 10.40
CA SER A 90 -10.54 8.58 11.53
C SER A 90 -11.31 8.03 12.72
N THR A 91 -10.88 6.93 13.32
CA THR A 91 -11.34 6.60 14.67
C THR A 91 -10.23 6.92 15.67
N PRO A 92 -10.46 7.83 16.65
CA PRO A 92 -9.44 8.29 17.59
C PRO A 92 -8.84 7.20 18.48
N LEU A 93 -9.40 6.00 18.47
CA LEU A 93 -9.08 4.93 19.42
C LEU A 93 -8.12 3.85 18.89
N ILE A 94 -7.73 3.87 17.60
CA ILE A 94 -6.91 2.77 17.04
C ILE A 94 -5.86 3.34 16.08
N ASN A 95 -4.66 3.53 16.59
CA ASN A 95 -3.49 4.13 15.90
C ASN A 95 -2.75 3.20 14.92
N THR A 96 -3.37 2.21 14.29
CA THR A 96 -2.63 1.21 13.50
C THR A 96 -3.32 0.81 12.20
N GLY A 97 -3.75 1.78 11.42
CA GLY A 97 -4.41 1.49 10.14
C GLY A 97 -3.42 1.33 9.00
N ASN A 98 -3.27 0.12 8.46
CA ASN A 98 -2.59 -0.12 7.19
C ASN A 98 -3.53 0.13 6.02
N ILE A 99 -2.99 0.65 4.92
CA ILE A 99 -3.68 0.80 3.66
C ILE A 99 -2.84 0.10 2.59
N ASP A 100 -3.36 -0.99 2.04
CA ASP A 100 -2.75 -1.68 0.92
C ASP A 100 -3.63 -1.56 -0.33
N LEU A 101 -3.12 -0.84 -1.30
CA LEU A 101 -3.72 -0.58 -2.62
C LEU A 101 -2.81 -1.06 -3.74
N SER A 102 -1.84 -1.90 -3.43
CA SER A 102 -0.87 -2.42 -4.40
C SER A 102 -1.53 -3.24 -5.51
N SER A 103 -0.82 -3.41 -6.61
CA SER A 103 -1.27 -4.24 -7.74
C SER A 103 -2.68 -3.90 -8.23
N ASN A 104 -2.91 -2.62 -8.51
CA ASN A 104 -4.15 -2.09 -9.04
C ASN A 104 -3.91 -1.30 -10.36
N GLN A 105 -4.88 -0.54 -10.81
CA GLN A 105 -4.83 0.30 -12.01
C GLN A 105 -5.00 1.79 -11.65
N LEU A 106 -4.53 2.20 -10.45
CA LEU A 106 -4.68 3.56 -9.97
C LEU A 106 -3.92 4.55 -10.87
N THR A 107 -4.56 5.67 -11.13
CA THR A 107 -3.98 6.81 -11.85
C THR A 107 -3.83 8.05 -10.98
N SER A 108 -4.41 8.03 -9.77
CA SER A 108 -4.42 9.12 -8.80
C SER A 108 -4.52 8.59 -7.38
N LEU A 109 -3.93 9.31 -6.43
CA LEU A 109 -4.02 9.04 -4.99
C LEU A 109 -4.96 10.02 -4.28
N VAL A 110 -5.66 10.88 -5.02
CA VAL A 110 -6.64 11.81 -4.47
C VAL A 110 -7.75 11.02 -3.75
N GLY A 111 -7.97 11.35 -2.49
CA GLY A 111 -8.89 10.62 -1.60
C GLY A 111 -8.19 9.91 -0.44
N LEU A 112 -6.86 9.69 -0.51
CA LEU A 112 -6.14 9.17 0.65
C LEU A 112 -6.26 10.14 1.85
N PRO A 113 -6.29 9.59 3.08
CA PRO A 113 -6.27 10.42 4.29
C PRO A 113 -4.91 11.15 4.39
N THR A 114 -4.90 12.35 4.97
CA THR A 114 -3.65 13.12 5.18
C THR A 114 -2.63 12.35 6.04
N LYS A 115 -3.11 11.48 6.94
CA LYS A 115 -2.28 10.65 7.82
C LYS A 115 -2.68 9.18 7.74
N VAL A 116 -1.69 8.31 7.59
CA VAL A 116 -1.79 6.85 7.72
C VAL A 116 -1.03 6.46 8.99
N PHE A 117 -1.68 5.73 9.89
CA PHE A 117 -1.10 5.34 11.18
C PHE A 117 -0.33 4.01 11.13
N GLY A 118 -0.35 3.33 10.01
CA GLY A 118 0.40 2.13 9.71
C GLY A 118 1.15 2.27 8.40
N LYS A 119 1.32 1.15 7.71
CA LYS A 119 1.95 1.07 6.39
C LYS A 119 0.99 1.60 5.30
N LEU A 120 1.53 2.29 4.31
CA LEU A 120 0.87 2.60 3.05
C LEU A 120 1.59 1.89 1.91
N SER A 121 0.88 1.02 1.20
CA SER A 121 1.39 0.30 0.05
C SER A 121 0.61 0.67 -1.20
N ILE A 122 1.30 1.19 -2.21
CA ILE A 122 0.74 1.60 -3.51
C ILE A 122 1.55 1.03 -4.69
N TYR A 123 2.46 0.09 -4.42
CA TYR A 123 3.34 -0.47 -5.44
C TYR A 123 2.57 -1.15 -6.58
N ASN A 124 3.23 -1.32 -7.72
CA ASN A 124 2.67 -1.98 -8.89
C ASN A 124 1.31 -1.38 -9.33
N ASN A 125 1.27 -0.05 -9.46
CA ASN A 125 0.20 0.70 -10.09
C ASN A 125 0.76 1.45 -11.31
N PRO A 126 0.88 0.81 -12.48
CA PRO A 126 1.63 1.35 -13.63
C PRO A 126 1.03 2.63 -14.22
N GLY A 127 -0.24 2.90 -13.92
CA GLY A 127 -0.93 4.15 -14.30
C GLY A 127 -0.52 5.36 -13.45
N LEU A 128 0.10 5.14 -12.27
CA LEU A 128 0.47 6.19 -11.34
C LEU A 128 1.78 6.84 -11.79
N LYS A 129 1.70 8.10 -12.22
CA LYS A 129 2.84 8.89 -12.74
C LYS A 129 3.33 9.96 -11.76
N THR A 130 2.56 10.24 -10.72
CA THR A 130 2.88 11.21 -9.66
C THR A 130 2.35 10.72 -8.33
N LEU A 131 2.89 11.25 -7.23
CA LEU A 131 2.41 11.01 -5.88
C LEU A 131 1.37 12.05 -5.41
N ASN A 132 0.83 12.88 -6.31
CA ASN A 132 -0.17 13.88 -5.97
C ASN A 132 -1.39 13.25 -5.31
N GLY A 133 -1.78 13.79 -4.15
CA GLY A 133 -2.87 13.25 -3.32
C GLY A 133 -2.44 12.16 -2.35
N CYS A 134 -1.15 11.84 -2.27
CA CYS A 134 -0.62 10.93 -1.26
C CYS A 134 -0.76 11.51 0.15
N SER A 135 -0.75 10.61 1.14
CA SER A 135 -0.76 10.98 2.55
C SER A 135 0.53 11.72 2.94
N GLU A 136 0.40 12.85 3.64
CA GLU A 136 1.57 13.64 4.06
C GLU A 136 2.39 12.97 5.17
N HIS A 137 1.73 12.19 6.04
CA HIS A 137 2.36 11.52 7.19
C HIS A 137 1.99 10.04 7.20
N ILE A 138 2.99 9.19 7.08
CA ILE A 138 2.87 7.74 7.14
C ILE A 138 3.69 7.29 8.34
N LYS A 139 3.05 6.65 9.35
CA LYS A 139 3.75 6.22 10.57
C LYS A 139 4.48 4.89 10.43
N GLY A 140 4.08 4.05 9.50
CA GLY A 140 4.79 2.83 9.11
C GLY A 140 5.58 3.04 7.82
N ASP A 141 5.79 1.95 7.10
CA ASP A 141 6.51 1.95 5.84
C ASP A 141 5.70 2.61 4.71
N PHE A 142 6.41 3.14 3.74
CA PHE A 142 5.84 3.61 2.49
C PHE A 142 6.41 2.80 1.32
N GLU A 143 5.56 1.99 0.70
CA GLU A 143 5.92 1.14 -0.43
C GLU A 143 5.37 1.73 -1.73
N ALA A 144 6.25 2.35 -2.52
CA ALA A 144 5.96 2.99 -3.79
C ALA A 144 6.89 2.50 -4.91
N LEU A 145 7.24 1.23 -4.87
CA LEU A 145 8.09 0.56 -5.85
C LEU A 145 7.28 0.13 -7.09
N TRP A 146 7.97 -0.17 -8.20
CA TRP A 146 7.37 -0.54 -9.49
C TRP A 146 6.33 0.47 -9.98
N LEU A 147 6.63 1.76 -9.83
CA LEU A 147 5.84 2.87 -10.33
C LEU A 147 6.63 3.65 -11.40
N SER A 148 5.94 4.27 -12.33
CA SER A 148 6.57 5.14 -13.34
C SER A 148 6.66 6.60 -12.87
N ILE A 149 7.07 6.82 -11.61
CA ILE A 149 7.29 8.16 -11.04
C ILE A 149 8.75 8.59 -11.23
N THR A 150 8.99 9.86 -11.53
CA THR A 150 10.34 10.42 -11.76
C THR A 150 10.87 11.24 -10.59
N ASN A 151 10.02 11.57 -9.62
CA ASN A 151 10.31 12.35 -8.41
C ASN A 151 9.26 12.05 -7.33
N CYS A 152 9.40 12.68 -6.17
CA CYS A 152 8.49 12.48 -5.03
C CYS A 152 7.50 13.63 -4.81
N ILE A 153 7.28 14.52 -5.80
CA ILE A 153 6.32 15.64 -5.67
C ILE A 153 4.93 15.10 -5.33
N GLY A 154 4.31 15.69 -4.30
CA GLY A 154 3.00 15.27 -3.79
C GLY A 154 3.04 14.05 -2.87
N GLY A 155 4.21 13.48 -2.63
CA GLY A 155 4.44 12.37 -1.73
C GLY A 155 4.48 12.76 -0.25
N PRO A 156 4.80 11.78 0.64
CA PRO A 156 4.83 12.01 2.08
C PRO A 156 5.95 12.95 2.48
N LYS A 157 5.69 13.79 3.49
CA LYS A 157 6.70 14.63 4.16
C LYS A 157 7.43 13.86 5.26
N TYR A 158 6.77 12.85 5.84
CA TYR A 158 7.26 12.02 6.93
C TYR A 158 6.90 10.55 6.69
N VAL A 159 7.90 9.68 6.85
CA VAL A 159 7.77 8.22 6.84
C VAL A 159 8.37 7.67 8.13
N GLY A 160 7.55 7.04 8.97
CA GLY A 160 7.92 6.52 10.29
C GLY A 160 8.48 5.10 10.27
N GLY A 161 8.63 4.51 9.12
CA GLY A 161 9.27 3.23 8.85
C GLY A 161 10.22 3.36 7.68
N ASP A 162 10.30 2.34 6.87
CA ASP A 162 11.13 2.26 5.66
C ASP A 162 10.45 2.95 4.46
N LEU A 163 11.27 3.50 3.57
CA LEU A 163 10.86 4.12 2.32
C LEU A 163 11.35 3.29 1.13
N TYR A 164 10.40 2.63 0.44
CA TYR A 164 10.70 1.80 -0.73
C TYR A 164 10.34 2.54 -2.02
N LEU A 165 11.36 2.93 -2.78
CA LEU A 165 11.26 3.63 -4.05
C LEU A 165 12.02 2.92 -5.18
N HIS A 166 12.58 1.74 -4.91
CA HIS A 166 13.32 0.97 -5.90
C HIS A 166 12.40 0.53 -7.07
N ASP A 167 13.00 0.21 -8.20
CA ASP A 167 12.27 -0.15 -9.43
C ASP A 167 11.30 0.95 -9.90
N THR A 168 11.72 2.22 -9.78
CA THR A 168 11.00 3.38 -10.29
C THR A 168 11.87 4.21 -11.23
N GLU A 169 11.29 5.23 -11.87
CA GLU A 169 12.03 6.12 -12.78
C GLU A 169 12.59 7.37 -12.05
N ILE A 170 12.74 7.34 -10.72
CA ILE A 170 13.17 8.49 -9.92
C ILE A 170 14.58 8.92 -10.32
N ASN A 171 14.66 10.15 -10.84
CA ASN A 171 15.90 10.81 -11.29
C ASN A 171 16.13 12.18 -10.63
N SER A 172 15.23 12.61 -9.72
CA SER A 172 15.27 13.87 -9.02
C SER A 172 14.88 13.70 -7.56
N LEU A 173 15.50 14.47 -6.66
CA LEU A 173 15.17 14.55 -5.24
C LEU A 173 14.01 15.51 -4.94
N GLU A 174 13.38 16.07 -5.96
CA GLU A 174 12.28 17.00 -5.79
C GLU A 174 11.08 16.31 -5.10
N GLY A 175 10.56 16.92 -4.04
CA GLY A 175 9.48 16.34 -3.24
C GLY A 175 9.88 15.19 -2.31
N PHE A 176 11.19 14.90 -2.19
CA PHE A 176 11.67 13.85 -1.28
C PHE A 176 11.20 14.12 0.16
N PRO A 177 10.90 13.09 0.98
CA PRO A 177 10.48 13.28 2.36
C PRO A 177 11.48 14.12 3.18
N LYS A 178 10.98 14.85 4.17
CA LYS A 178 11.84 15.60 5.11
C LYS A 178 12.44 14.70 6.19
N GLU A 179 11.75 13.61 6.52
CA GLU A 179 12.20 12.66 7.53
C GLU A 179 11.75 11.24 7.17
N VAL A 180 12.67 10.28 7.30
CA VAL A 180 12.45 8.83 7.23
C VAL A 180 13.12 8.23 8.45
N THR A 181 12.36 7.49 9.30
CA THR A 181 12.92 6.90 10.53
C THR A 181 13.54 5.52 10.30
N GLY A 182 13.19 4.86 9.21
CA GLY A 182 13.80 3.62 8.75
C GLY A 182 14.83 3.85 7.66
N ASN A 183 14.96 2.87 6.80
CA ASN A 183 15.87 2.84 5.66
C ASN A 183 15.20 3.43 4.40
N VAL A 184 16.04 3.79 3.42
CA VAL A 184 15.60 4.23 2.10
C VAL A 184 16.14 3.28 1.03
N TYR A 185 15.27 2.77 0.17
CA TYR A 185 15.62 1.82 -0.88
C TYR A 185 15.43 2.47 -2.25
N LEU A 186 16.53 2.61 -3.02
CA LEU A 186 16.60 3.32 -4.29
C LEU A 186 17.19 2.49 -5.44
N GLY A 187 17.35 1.18 -5.28
CA GLY A 187 17.87 0.30 -6.34
C GLY A 187 17.03 0.34 -7.62
N ASN A 188 17.65 0.03 -8.73
CA ASN A 188 17.01 0.03 -10.05
C ASN A 188 16.26 1.34 -10.37
N THR A 189 16.82 2.47 -9.90
CA THR A 189 16.36 3.83 -10.27
C THR A 189 17.53 4.59 -10.88
N PRO A 190 17.29 5.66 -11.66
CA PRO A 190 18.38 6.54 -12.13
C PRO A 190 19.22 7.12 -10.98
N LEU A 191 18.62 7.53 -9.86
CA LEU A 191 19.37 7.98 -8.67
C LEU A 191 20.15 6.82 -8.03
N GLY A 192 19.54 5.64 -7.91
CA GLY A 192 20.21 4.44 -7.39
C GLY A 192 21.42 4.03 -8.22
N SER A 193 21.36 4.20 -9.54
CA SER A 193 22.49 3.92 -10.43
C SER A 193 23.70 4.85 -10.18
N ILE A 194 23.47 6.05 -9.65
CA ILE A 194 24.54 6.97 -9.21
C ILE A 194 25.08 6.57 -7.84
N LEU A 195 24.19 6.17 -6.91
CA LEU A 195 24.55 5.78 -5.54
C LEU A 195 25.31 4.44 -5.49
N PHE A 196 24.93 3.51 -6.37
CA PHE A 196 25.44 2.14 -6.40
C PHE A 196 26.06 1.82 -7.78
N PRO A 197 27.19 2.48 -8.17
CA PRO A 197 27.79 2.28 -9.47
C PRO A 197 28.32 0.85 -9.62
N GLN A 198 28.18 0.30 -10.81
CA GLN A 198 28.66 -1.06 -11.13
C GLN A 198 30.21 -1.14 -11.20
N ASN A 199 30.91 0.00 -11.35
CA ASN A 199 32.35 0.11 -11.49
C ASN A 199 32.93 1.15 -10.52
N ASP A 200 34.14 0.95 -10.03
CA ASP A 200 34.84 1.77 -9.02
C ASP A 200 35.06 3.25 -9.39
N GLY A 201 34.80 3.65 -10.62
CA GLY A 201 34.99 5.05 -11.08
C GLY A 201 33.91 6.06 -10.66
N GLY A 202 32.85 5.63 -9.97
CA GLY A 202 31.70 6.46 -9.62
C GLY A 202 31.64 7.02 -8.20
N THR A 203 32.63 6.72 -7.35
CA THR A 203 32.59 6.95 -5.90
C THR A 203 32.36 8.43 -5.50
N SER A 204 32.98 9.39 -6.18
CA SER A 204 32.83 10.82 -5.87
C SER A 204 31.39 11.34 -6.10
N LYS A 205 30.73 10.92 -7.18
CA LYS A 205 29.35 11.29 -7.47
C LYS A 205 28.37 10.59 -6.52
N ALA A 206 28.64 9.34 -6.16
CA ALA A 206 27.86 8.60 -5.19
C ALA A 206 27.89 9.26 -3.82
N HIS A 207 29.08 9.62 -3.31
CA HIS A 207 29.22 10.34 -2.04
C HIS A 207 28.48 11.68 -2.07
N ALA A 208 28.66 12.49 -3.13
CA ALA A 208 27.99 13.78 -3.26
C ALA A 208 26.45 13.65 -3.22
N LEU A 209 25.89 12.66 -3.94
CA LEU A 209 24.45 12.41 -3.94
C LEU A 209 23.96 11.88 -2.57
N TYR A 210 24.73 10.98 -1.94
CA TYR A 210 24.42 10.48 -0.60
C TYR A 210 24.35 11.62 0.42
N ASP A 211 25.33 12.52 0.41
CA ASP A 211 25.37 13.68 1.30
C ASP A 211 24.20 14.66 0.99
N GLU A 212 23.87 14.85 -0.29
CA GLU A 212 22.74 15.68 -0.71
C GLU A 212 21.41 15.12 -0.17
N ILE A 213 21.19 13.82 -0.31
CA ILE A 213 19.97 13.15 0.22
C ILE A 213 19.89 13.37 1.73
N ARG A 214 20.97 13.12 2.47
CA ARG A 214 20.98 13.28 3.94
C ARG A 214 20.87 14.74 4.40
N LYS A 215 21.20 15.68 3.56
CA LYS A 215 21.02 17.12 3.82
C LYS A 215 19.56 17.56 3.72
N ILE A 216 18.80 17.00 2.75
CA ILE A 216 17.39 17.36 2.51
C ILE A 216 16.42 16.50 3.31
N CYS A 217 16.80 15.26 3.64
CA CYS A 217 16.00 14.29 4.37
C CYS A 217 16.76 13.78 5.60
N LYS A 218 16.15 13.91 6.76
CA LYS A 218 16.66 13.30 7.98
C LYS A 218 16.35 11.80 7.94
N ILE A 219 17.34 10.96 7.62
CA ILE A 219 17.24 9.50 7.60
C ILE A 219 17.89 8.97 8.86
N GLN A 220 17.15 8.17 9.68
CA GLN A 220 17.70 7.54 10.89
C GLN A 220 18.39 6.20 10.56
N GLY A 221 17.89 5.47 9.58
CA GLY A 221 18.52 4.30 9.00
C GLY A 221 19.57 4.64 7.93
N ASP A 222 19.66 3.80 6.93
CA ASP A 222 20.62 3.97 5.84
C ASP A 222 19.95 3.94 4.45
N ILE A 223 20.75 4.11 3.39
CA ILE A 223 20.29 4.08 2.01
C ILE A 223 20.82 2.81 1.37
N TYR A 224 19.91 1.95 0.93
CA TYR A 224 20.19 0.65 0.34
C TYR A 224 19.73 0.57 -1.12
N LYS A 225 20.22 -0.41 -1.83
CA LYS A 225 19.79 -0.74 -3.17
C LYS A 225 18.41 -1.40 -3.14
N THR A 226 18.31 -2.54 -2.45
CA THR A 226 17.05 -3.27 -2.23
C THR A 226 16.97 -3.76 -0.78
N LYS A 227 15.85 -4.36 -0.40
CA LYS A 227 15.70 -4.93 0.94
C LYS A 227 16.62 -6.14 1.17
N GLU A 228 16.92 -6.89 0.11
CA GLU A 228 17.79 -8.06 0.17
C GLU A 228 19.27 -7.69 0.43
N ASP A 229 19.66 -6.42 0.19
CA ASP A 229 21.02 -5.94 0.51
C ASP A 229 21.20 -5.65 2.02
N VAL A 230 20.14 -5.67 2.80
CA VAL A 230 20.21 -5.67 4.28
C VAL A 230 20.44 -7.12 4.69
N GLU A 231 21.63 -7.44 5.28
CA GLU A 231 21.97 -8.80 5.74
C GLU A 231 20.76 -9.45 6.45
N GLU A 232 20.46 -10.68 6.03
CA GLU A 232 19.31 -11.47 6.48
C GLU A 232 19.11 -11.41 8.00
N ILE A 233 18.18 -10.60 8.44
CA ILE A 233 17.48 -10.90 9.68
C ILE A 233 16.54 -12.05 9.29
N PRO A 234 16.64 -13.24 9.92
CA PRO A 234 15.80 -14.37 9.54
C PRO A 234 14.35 -13.93 9.55
N ASP A 235 13.73 -13.97 8.38
CA ASP A 235 12.30 -13.74 8.21
C ASP A 235 11.55 -14.66 9.20
N ILE A 236 10.77 -14.06 10.08
CA ILE A 236 9.63 -14.78 10.63
C ILE A 236 8.71 -14.94 9.43
N GLU A 237 8.80 -16.09 8.78
CA GLU A 237 7.91 -16.50 7.71
C GLU A 237 6.47 -16.28 8.17
N MET A 238 5.89 -15.19 7.73
CA MET A 238 4.44 -15.15 7.62
C MET A 238 4.14 -15.92 6.34
N ASP A 239 3.81 -17.22 6.51
CA ASP A 239 3.28 -18.07 5.45
C ASP A 239 2.16 -17.31 4.73
N GLU A 240 2.50 -16.63 3.65
CA GLU A 240 1.50 -16.20 2.69
C GLU A 240 0.96 -17.48 2.06
N PRO A 241 -0.32 -17.78 2.22
CA PRO A 241 -0.87 -18.99 1.62
C PRO A 241 -0.69 -18.88 0.10
N GLU A 242 0.03 -19.83 -0.49
CA GLU A 242 0.10 -19.97 -1.94
C GLU A 242 -1.29 -20.22 -2.51
N TYR A 243 -1.69 -19.40 -3.48
CA TYR A 243 -2.96 -19.50 -4.16
C TYR A 243 -2.75 -19.78 -5.64
N GLU A 244 -3.23 -20.92 -6.12
CA GLU A 244 -3.24 -21.25 -7.55
C GLU A 244 -4.60 -20.92 -8.19
N PRO A 245 -4.61 -20.44 -9.46
CA PRO A 245 -5.84 -20.29 -10.21
C PRO A 245 -6.49 -21.67 -10.44
N ASN A 246 -7.80 -21.77 -10.24
CA ASN A 246 -8.56 -22.96 -10.57
C ASN A 246 -9.32 -22.79 -11.91
N ASP A 247 -9.78 -23.91 -12.48
CA ASP A 247 -10.43 -23.96 -13.79
C ASP A 247 -11.76 -23.17 -13.87
N GLN A 248 -12.27 -22.66 -12.76
CA GLN A 248 -13.51 -21.88 -12.67
C GLN A 248 -13.26 -20.37 -12.49
N GLY A 249 -12.01 -19.91 -12.62
CA GLY A 249 -11.64 -18.49 -12.55
C GLY A 249 -11.49 -17.95 -11.12
N GLY A 250 -11.44 -18.81 -10.11
CA GLY A 250 -11.09 -18.48 -8.72
C GLY A 250 -9.68 -18.96 -8.36
N TYR A 251 -9.32 -18.80 -7.10
CA TYR A 251 -8.04 -19.26 -6.54
C TYR A 251 -8.29 -20.30 -5.45
N ARG A 252 -7.45 -21.34 -5.39
CA ARG A 252 -7.43 -22.30 -4.29
C ARG A 252 -6.12 -22.15 -3.50
N ARG A 253 -6.19 -22.38 -2.20
CA ARG A 253 -5.01 -22.51 -1.35
C ARG A 253 -4.28 -23.83 -1.72
N VAL A 254 -2.97 -23.74 -1.93
CA VAL A 254 -2.10 -24.92 -2.14
C VAL A 254 -1.66 -25.45 -0.79
#